data_e2c24030c7eafc52eb60462634ef18e3
#
_entry.id   e2c24030c7eafc52eb60462634ef18e3
#
_cell.length_a   1.000
_cell.length_b   1.000
_cell.length_c   1.000
_cell.angle_alpha   90.00
_cell.angle_beta   90.00
_cell.angle_gamma   90.00
#
_symmetry.space_group_name_H-M   'P 1'
#
loop_
_entity.id
_entity.type
_entity.pdbx_description
1 polymer ?
#
loop_
_entity_poly.entity_id
_entity_poly.type
_entity_poly.pdbx_seq_one_letter_code
_entity_poly.pdbx_strand_id
1 'polypeptide(L)'
;MSFKSMLKSGGLAVTVAAILGLSSLTVTGSALSAAAAPAASAGAAEEKKPVRILFTNVNIFDGFSDKLTTGMSVLVEGNYIKEVGTSIKAPDAYVVDGGGRTMTPGLIDMHQHVMLNPPEGTAAYQTRWDGAAGGAFAQHHLVNNMLLKGITTVRDIAGDPLDIAKAIDMGQLPGPRIYSSGGAISQTGGHGDWAGRNVPEDILHNHKDMSQATQNTWVVNGPDQVTEAVRMNLRRGAAFIKVMGGGGVASEFDPLEIMGLAKDEVARAVEIAADNGTYVATHAYHDDSYNRLLDLGVRSFEHGFLVTEPTVKRM
;
A
#
# COMPACT_ATOMS: atom_id res chain seq x y z
N MET A 1 -4.06 -47.62 -37.08
CA MET A 1 -4.71 -47.02 -38.24
C MET A 1 -4.22 -45.61 -38.44
N SER A 2 -3.52 -45.41 -39.52
CA SER A 2 -2.81 -44.18 -39.97
C SER A 2 -3.82 -43.15 -40.45
N PHE A 3 -3.60 -41.87 -40.09
CA PHE A 3 -4.21 -40.75 -40.79
C PHE A 3 -3.10 -39.80 -41.29
N LYS A 4 -2.62 -40.17 -42.48
CA LYS A 4 -1.93 -39.27 -43.41
C LYS A 4 -2.93 -38.85 -44.49
N SER A 5 -2.88 -37.62 -44.86
CA SER A 5 -3.39 -36.95 -46.08
C SER A 5 -4.46 -35.89 -45.79
N MET A 6 -4.06 -34.67 -45.85
CA MET A 6 -4.56 -33.68 -46.85
C MET A 6 -3.78 -32.38 -46.76
N LEU A 7 -2.69 -32.35 -47.50
CA LEU A 7 -2.09 -31.12 -48.01
C LEU A 7 -2.70 -30.87 -49.41
N LYS A 8 -3.30 -29.71 -49.63
CA LYS A 8 -3.16 -29.00 -50.90
C LYS A 8 -3.82 -27.60 -50.88
N SER A 9 -2.96 -26.65 -51.15
CA SER A 9 -3.14 -25.46 -52.01
C SER A 9 -3.89 -24.25 -51.45
N GLY A 10 -3.19 -23.14 -51.43
CA GLY A 10 -3.70 -21.78 -51.34
C GLY A 10 -2.66 -20.78 -50.93
N GLY A 11 -1.58 -20.65 -51.68
CA GLY A 11 -0.60 -19.57 -51.47
C GLY A 11 -1.17 -18.21 -51.85
N LEU A 12 -1.03 -17.22 -50.99
CA LEU A 12 -1.17 -15.81 -51.36
C LEU A 12 0.14 -15.11 -50.96
N ALA A 13 1.00 -14.90 -51.95
CA ALA A 13 2.19 -14.07 -51.83
C ALA A 13 1.75 -12.60 -51.91
N VAL A 14 2.03 -11.84 -50.85
CA VAL A 14 1.92 -10.38 -50.89
C VAL A 14 3.31 -9.82 -51.15
N THR A 15 3.49 -9.33 -52.39
CA THR A 15 4.69 -8.61 -52.79
C THR A 15 4.61 -7.17 -52.31
N VAL A 16 5.53 -6.76 -51.46
CA VAL A 16 5.71 -5.35 -51.08
C VAL A 16 6.63 -4.71 -52.11
N ALA A 17 6.05 -3.89 -53.00
CA ALA A 17 6.82 -3.03 -53.91
C ALA A 17 7.17 -1.72 -53.21
N ALA A 18 8.44 -1.47 -52.99
CA ALA A 18 8.94 -0.17 -52.58
C ALA A 18 8.98 0.76 -53.76
N ILE A 19 8.19 1.82 -53.72
CA ILE A 19 8.31 2.92 -54.71
C ILE A 19 8.93 4.11 -53.97
N LEU A 20 10.19 4.37 -54.27
CA LEU A 20 10.86 5.64 -54.00
C LEU A 20 10.44 6.65 -55.06
N GLY A 21 9.59 7.60 -54.66
CA GLY A 21 9.23 8.76 -55.46
C GLY A 21 9.63 10.03 -54.71
N LEU A 22 10.79 10.60 -55.03
CA LEU A 22 11.13 11.98 -54.70
C LEU A 22 10.29 12.93 -55.53
N SER A 23 9.38 13.64 -54.90
CA SER A 23 8.78 14.86 -55.49
C SER A 23 9.02 16.02 -54.52
N SER A 24 9.82 16.95 -54.99
CA SER A 24 10.05 18.25 -54.37
C SER A 24 8.75 19.07 -54.41
N LEU A 25 8.09 19.24 -53.26
CA LEU A 25 7.04 20.24 -53.10
C LEU A 25 7.65 21.53 -52.54
N THR A 26 7.68 22.55 -53.36
CA THR A 26 7.89 23.94 -52.96
C THR A 26 6.64 24.41 -52.23
N VAL A 27 6.76 24.56 -50.90
CA VAL A 27 5.72 25.17 -50.06
C VAL A 27 5.87 26.68 -50.14
N THR A 28 4.98 27.34 -50.90
CA THR A 28 4.79 28.78 -50.83
C THR A 28 4.08 29.11 -49.50
N GLY A 29 4.77 29.89 -48.66
CA GLY A 29 4.26 30.28 -47.36
C GLY A 29 3.04 31.20 -47.46
N SER A 30 1.89 30.69 -47.05
CA SER A 30 0.76 31.51 -46.66
C SER A 30 0.80 31.63 -45.13
N ALA A 31 1.08 32.81 -44.60
CA ALA A 31 1.00 33.12 -43.21
C ALA A 31 -0.45 32.96 -42.72
N LEU A 32 -0.76 31.85 -42.08
CA LEU A 32 -1.98 31.74 -41.32
C LEU A 32 -1.79 32.57 -40.01
N SER A 33 -2.46 33.70 -40.00
CA SER A 33 -2.66 34.48 -38.77
C SER A 33 -3.43 33.58 -37.77
N ALA A 34 -2.74 33.08 -36.79
CA ALA A 34 -3.37 32.43 -35.63
C ALA A 34 -4.09 33.51 -34.82
N ALA A 35 -5.40 33.64 -35.04
CA ALA A 35 -6.25 34.40 -34.13
C ALA A 35 -6.12 33.74 -32.73
N ALA A 36 -5.53 34.46 -31.78
CA ALA A 36 -5.48 34.04 -30.39
C ALA A 36 -6.92 33.80 -29.92
N ALA A 37 -7.25 32.56 -29.57
CA ALA A 37 -8.48 32.26 -28.86
C ALA A 37 -8.49 33.09 -27.57
N PRO A 38 -9.61 33.72 -27.19
CA PRO A 38 -9.68 34.43 -25.95
C PRO A 38 -9.36 33.44 -24.80
N ALA A 39 -8.38 33.80 -23.97
CA ALA A 39 -8.09 33.08 -22.76
C ALA A 39 -9.38 32.98 -21.96
N ALA A 40 -9.94 31.76 -21.83
CA ALA A 40 -11.05 31.52 -20.93
C ALA A 40 -10.57 32.02 -19.56
N SER A 41 -11.21 33.05 -19.05
CA SER A 41 -11.02 33.49 -17.67
C SER A 41 -11.33 32.27 -16.81
N ALA A 42 -10.31 31.72 -16.14
CA ALA A 42 -10.52 30.75 -15.08
C ALA A 42 -11.41 31.47 -14.04
N GLY A 43 -12.71 31.20 -14.10
CA GLY A 43 -13.63 31.66 -13.08
C GLY A 43 -13.06 31.21 -11.76
N ALA A 44 -12.86 32.15 -10.83
CA ALA A 44 -12.43 31.83 -9.48
C ALA A 44 -13.40 30.76 -8.95
N ALA A 45 -12.89 29.56 -8.69
CA ALA A 45 -13.68 28.50 -8.09
C ALA A 45 -14.21 29.07 -6.78
N GLU A 46 -15.52 29.13 -6.64
CA GLU A 46 -16.20 29.59 -5.43
C GLU A 46 -15.70 28.69 -4.30
N GLU A 47 -14.97 29.26 -3.37
CA GLU A 47 -14.37 28.53 -2.25
C GLU A 47 -15.53 27.99 -1.39
N LYS A 48 -15.83 26.69 -1.55
CA LYS A 48 -16.91 26.06 -0.79
C LYS A 48 -16.59 26.19 0.69
N LYS A 49 -17.48 26.84 1.44
CA LYS A 49 -17.32 26.91 2.90
C LYS A 49 -17.19 25.49 3.47
N PRO A 50 -16.25 25.28 4.40
CA PRO A 50 -16.06 23.97 5.02
C PRO A 50 -17.35 23.53 5.73
N VAL A 51 -17.67 22.25 5.59
CA VAL A 51 -18.80 21.63 6.31
C VAL A 51 -18.53 21.75 7.81
N ARG A 52 -19.55 22.17 8.59
CA ARG A 52 -19.48 22.28 10.05
C ARG A 52 -20.40 21.26 10.69
N ILE A 53 -19.86 20.47 11.62
CA ILE A 53 -20.59 19.45 12.37
C ILE A 53 -20.37 19.70 13.86
N LEU A 54 -21.47 19.83 14.61
CA LEU A 54 -21.46 20.00 16.05
C LEU A 54 -21.95 18.70 16.71
N PHE A 55 -21.05 17.97 17.33
CA PHE A 55 -21.41 16.85 18.19
C PHE A 55 -21.75 17.39 19.58
N THR A 56 -22.91 17.02 20.11
CA THR A 56 -23.37 17.42 21.45
C THR A 56 -23.57 16.20 22.33
N ASN A 57 -23.62 16.40 23.64
CA ASN A 57 -23.89 15.32 24.60
C ASN A 57 -22.97 14.10 24.41
N VAL A 58 -21.65 14.34 24.34
CA VAL A 58 -20.64 13.30 24.23
C VAL A 58 -19.76 13.27 25.47
N ASN A 59 -19.22 12.10 25.79
CA ASN A 59 -18.09 11.94 26.72
C ASN A 59 -16.82 11.83 25.88
N ILE A 60 -15.74 12.47 26.28
CA ILE A 60 -14.49 12.47 25.52
C ILE A 60 -13.45 11.59 26.21
N PHE A 61 -12.88 10.65 25.46
CA PHE A 61 -11.63 9.98 25.76
C PHE A 61 -10.55 10.60 24.88
N ASP A 62 -9.57 11.26 25.47
CA ASP A 62 -8.52 12.00 24.76
C ASP A 62 -7.30 11.17 24.39
N GLY A 63 -7.21 9.92 24.86
CA GLY A 63 -6.10 9.01 24.64
C GLY A 63 -4.93 9.20 25.60
N PHE A 64 -4.99 10.17 26.53
CA PHE A 64 -3.93 10.48 27.50
C PHE A 64 -4.38 10.34 28.93
N SER A 65 -5.62 10.74 29.21
CA SER A 65 -6.20 10.69 30.55
C SER A 65 -6.84 9.31 30.84
N ASP A 66 -6.75 8.84 32.05
CA ASP A 66 -7.46 7.66 32.54
C ASP A 66 -8.95 7.92 32.85
N LYS A 67 -9.41 9.17 32.67
CA LYS A 67 -10.78 9.61 32.95
C LYS A 67 -11.45 10.22 31.74
N LEU A 68 -12.73 9.95 31.58
CA LEU A 68 -13.55 10.60 30.58
C LEU A 68 -13.91 12.04 31.01
N THR A 69 -13.86 12.97 30.05
CA THR A 69 -14.47 14.29 30.22
C THR A 69 -15.92 14.21 29.75
N THR A 70 -16.88 14.34 30.65
CA THR A 70 -18.30 14.07 30.39
C THR A 70 -19.08 15.31 29.99
N GLY A 71 -20.22 15.13 29.29
CA GLY A 71 -21.17 16.19 28.95
C GLY A 71 -20.62 17.26 28.01
N MET A 72 -19.78 16.87 27.09
CA MET A 72 -19.07 17.77 26.17
C MET A 72 -19.77 17.93 24.83
N SER A 73 -19.36 18.98 24.13
CA SER A 73 -19.65 19.20 22.73
C SER A 73 -18.35 19.38 21.95
N VAL A 74 -18.33 18.97 20.67
CA VAL A 74 -17.17 19.07 19.77
C VAL A 74 -17.63 19.67 18.45
N LEU A 75 -17.05 20.80 18.05
CA LEU A 75 -17.26 21.40 16.73
C LEU A 75 -16.14 20.97 15.80
N VAL A 76 -16.53 20.35 14.70
CA VAL A 76 -15.64 20.01 13.58
C VAL A 76 -15.95 20.94 12.41
N GLU A 77 -14.91 21.51 11.81
CA GLU A 77 -14.99 22.37 10.63
C GLU A 77 -14.06 21.81 9.54
N GLY A 78 -14.66 21.29 8.48
CA GLY A 78 -13.92 20.52 7.48
C GLY A 78 -13.31 19.25 8.09
N ASN A 79 -11.98 19.20 8.15
CA ASN A 79 -11.22 18.08 8.74
C ASN A 79 -10.51 18.45 10.05
N TYR A 80 -10.89 19.55 10.70
CA TYR A 80 -10.29 20.02 11.94
C TYR A 80 -11.28 20.04 13.10
N ILE A 81 -10.83 19.64 14.28
CA ILE A 81 -11.53 19.94 15.53
C ILE A 81 -11.33 21.42 15.82
N LYS A 82 -12.40 22.19 15.71
CA LYS A 82 -12.36 23.65 15.87
C LYS A 82 -12.49 24.09 17.31
N GLU A 83 -13.36 23.41 18.05
CA GLU A 83 -13.66 23.77 19.43
C GLU A 83 -14.15 22.54 20.22
N VAL A 84 -13.76 22.46 21.48
CA VAL A 84 -14.23 21.46 22.45
C VAL A 84 -14.68 22.21 23.69
N GLY A 85 -15.92 21.98 24.15
CA GLY A 85 -16.47 22.69 25.29
C GLY A 85 -17.81 22.11 25.75
N THR A 86 -18.38 22.66 26.82
CA THR A 86 -19.67 22.22 27.34
C THR A 86 -20.86 22.88 26.65
N SER A 87 -20.65 24.05 26.00
CA SER A 87 -21.70 24.81 25.33
C SER A 87 -21.13 25.59 24.15
N ILE A 88 -21.20 24.99 22.97
CA ILE A 88 -20.70 25.60 21.72
C ILE A 88 -21.86 26.15 20.91
N LYS A 89 -21.76 27.41 20.46
CA LYS A 89 -22.74 28.03 19.58
C LYS A 89 -22.28 27.95 18.12
N ALA A 90 -22.94 27.12 17.35
CA ALA A 90 -22.66 26.94 15.93
C ALA A 90 -24.02 26.79 15.16
N PRO A 91 -24.77 27.89 14.97
CA PRO A 91 -26.13 27.80 14.42
C PRO A 91 -26.20 27.31 12.99
N ASP A 92 -25.08 27.37 12.26
CA ASP A 92 -24.90 26.94 10.88
C ASP A 92 -24.31 25.52 10.77
N ALA A 93 -24.04 24.85 11.89
CA ALA A 93 -23.49 23.50 11.90
C ALA A 93 -24.60 22.44 11.85
N TYR A 94 -24.29 21.30 11.20
CA TYR A 94 -25.12 20.11 11.34
C TYR A 94 -24.92 19.51 12.73
N VAL A 95 -26.01 19.35 13.49
CA VAL A 95 -25.94 18.88 14.88
C VAL A 95 -26.13 17.37 14.95
N VAL A 96 -25.24 16.71 15.67
CA VAL A 96 -25.27 15.28 15.99
C VAL A 96 -25.33 15.12 17.50
N ASP A 97 -26.46 14.64 18.03
CA ASP A 97 -26.55 14.27 19.44
C ASP A 97 -25.83 12.94 19.68
N GLY A 98 -24.79 12.96 20.49
CA GLY A 98 -24.04 11.78 20.89
C GLY A 98 -24.80 10.87 21.88
N GLY A 99 -25.87 11.34 22.51
CA GLY A 99 -26.67 10.54 23.44
C GLY A 99 -25.86 9.99 24.62
N GLY A 100 -24.84 10.73 25.09
CA GLY A 100 -23.95 10.30 26.18
C GLY A 100 -22.89 9.26 25.76
N ARG A 101 -22.75 8.97 24.46
CA ARG A 101 -21.69 8.04 23.98
C ARG A 101 -20.31 8.66 24.12
N THR A 102 -19.30 7.79 24.15
CA THR A 102 -17.92 8.22 24.20
C THR A 102 -17.37 8.49 22.81
N MET A 103 -16.85 9.69 22.61
CA MET A 103 -16.06 10.08 21.44
C MET A 103 -14.59 9.82 21.72
N THR A 104 -13.91 9.15 20.83
CA THR A 104 -12.49 8.81 20.94
C THR A 104 -11.75 9.32 19.70
N PRO A 105 -10.41 9.49 19.77
CA PRO A 105 -9.59 9.52 18.58
C PRO A 105 -9.86 8.29 17.71
N GLY A 106 -9.70 8.42 16.40
CA GLY A 106 -9.81 7.28 15.51
C GLY A 106 -8.80 6.20 15.84
N LEU A 107 -9.23 4.94 15.77
CA LEU A 107 -8.34 3.80 16.00
C LEU A 107 -7.28 3.70 14.89
N ILE A 108 -6.10 3.20 15.26
CA ILE A 108 -4.98 2.97 14.35
C ILE A 108 -4.66 1.48 14.35
N ASP A 109 -4.76 0.85 13.17
CA ASP A 109 -4.28 -0.52 12.97
C ASP A 109 -2.85 -0.48 12.44
N MET A 110 -1.92 -1.01 13.24
CA MET A 110 -0.48 -0.93 12.95
C MET A 110 0.05 -2.11 12.14
N HIS A 111 -0.77 -3.12 11.85
CA HIS A 111 -0.37 -4.26 11.03
C HIS A 111 -1.53 -4.75 10.17
N GLN A 112 -1.60 -4.26 8.97
CA GLN A 112 -2.65 -4.62 8.02
C GLN A 112 -2.06 -5.02 6.66
N HIS A 113 -2.82 -5.83 5.92
CA HIS A 113 -2.55 -6.22 4.54
C HIS A 113 -3.77 -5.91 3.68
N VAL A 114 -3.93 -4.64 3.30
CA VAL A 114 -5.13 -4.13 2.64
C VAL A 114 -5.47 -4.88 1.35
N MET A 115 -4.44 -5.22 0.56
CA MET A 115 -4.61 -5.93 -0.71
C MET A 115 -4.65 -7.46 -0.59
N LEU A 116 -4.34 -8.01 0.59
CA LEU A 116 -4.28 -9.45 0.83
C LEU A 116 -5.48 -9.98 1.64
N ASN A 117 -6.50 -9.16 1.86
CA ASN A 117 -7.68 -9.55 2.62
C ASN A 117 -8.59 -10.49 1.80
N PRO A 118 -8.59 -11.79 2.12
CA PRO A 118 -9.49 -12.73 1.48
C PRO A 118 -10.93 -12.53 1.99
N PRO A 119 -11.95 -12.96 1.23
CA PRO A 119 -13.28 -13.12 1.76
C PRO A 119 -13.27 -13.99 3.02
N GLU A 120 -14.17 -13.69 3.96
CA GLU A 120 -14.31 -14.42 5.21
C GLU A 120 -14.40 -15.94 4.95
N GLY A 121 -13.57 -16.74 5.63
CA GLY A 121 -13.51 -18.19 5.49
C GLY A 121 -12.58 -18.74 4.41
N THR A 122 -11.86 -17.89 3.68
CA THR A 122 -10.83 -18.31 2.72
C THR A 122 -9.42 -18.06 3.24
N ALA A 123 -8.47 -18.92 2.90
CA ALA A 123 -7.07 -18.68 3.25
C ALA A 123 -6.51 -17.51 2.44
N ALA A 124 -5.76 -16.62 3.08
CA ALA A 124 -5.25 -15.38 2.50
C ALA A 124 -4.46 -15.57 1.18
N TYR A 125 -3.79 -16.70 1.03
CA TYR A 125 -3.01 -17.04 -0.16
C TYR A 125 -3.84 -17.67 -1.29
N GLN A 126 -5.11 -18.03 -1.06
CA GLN A 126 -5.97 -18.67 -2.05
C GLN A 126 -6.80 -17.68 -2.87
N THR A 127 -6.96 -16.47 -2.41
CA THR A 127 -7.75 -15.44 -3.08
C THR A 127 -6.91 -14.18 -3.27
N ARG A 128 -6.15 -14.17 -4.35
CA ARG A 128 -5.51 -12.95 -4.83
C ARG A 128 -6.44 -12.28 -5.82
N TRP A 129 -6.80 -11.06 -5.52
CA TRP A 129 -7.57 -10.22 -6.42
C TRP A 129 -6.64 -9.17 -7.02
N ASP A 130 -6.38 -9.29 -8.32
CA ASP A 130 -5.46 -8.43 -9.03
C ASP A 130 -6.18 -7.36 -9.84
N GLY A 131 -5.48 -6.28 -10.14
CA GLY A 131 -5.99 -5.20 -10.97
C GLY A 131 -7.21 -4.49 -10.38
N ALA A 132 -8.13 -4.06 -11.24
CA ALA A 132 -9.30 -3.27 -10.84
C ALA A 132 -10.25 -4.01 -9.85
N ALA A 133 -10.39 -5.31 -10.00
CA ALA A 133 -11.21 -6.13 -9.08
C ALA A 133 -10.60 -6.14 -7.68
N GLY A 134 -9.28 -6.34 -7.56
CA GLY A 134 -8.56 -6.27 -6.29
C GLY A 134 -8.73 -4.91 -5.61
N GLY A 135 -8.60 -3.82 -6.37
CA GLY A 135 -8.85 -2.47 -5.89
C GLY A 135 -10.27 -2.26 -5.35
N ALA A 136 -11.29 -2.77 -6.04
CA ALA A 136 -12.68 -2.66 -5.60
C ALA A 136 -12.93 -3.43 -4.29
N PHE A 137 -12.38 -4.64 -4.13
CA PHE A 137 -12.49 -5.41 -2.89
C PHE A 137 -11.75 -4.75 -1.73
N ALA A 138 -10.54 -4.25 -1.98
CA ALA A 138 -9.77 -3.50 -0.98
C ALA A 138 -10.54 -2.25 -0.53
N GLN A 139 -11.11 -1.49 -1.46
CA GLN A 139 -11.94 -0.33 -1.14
C GLN A 139 -13.16 -0.69 -0.29
N HIS A 140 -13.86 -1.77 -0.63
CA HIS A 140 -14.97 -2.26 0.18
C HIS A 140 -14.53 -2.60 1.61
N HIS A 141 -13.41 -3.32 1.74
CA HIS A 141 -12.83 -3.69 3.04
C HIS A 141 -12.44 -2.44 3.85
N LEU A 142 -11.75 -1.48 3.24
CA LEU A 142 -11.33 -0.23 3.89
C LEU A 142 -12.51 0.56 4.44
N VAL A 143 -13.61 0.64 3.71
CA VAL A 143 -14.80 1.37 4.19
C VAL A 143 -15.56 0.57 5.24
N ASN A 144 -15.98 -0.66 4.93
CA ASN A 144 -16.93 -1.40 5.75
C ASN A 144 -16.30 -2.09 6.96
N ASN A 145 -15.09 -2.61 6.82
CA ASN A 145 -14.42 -3.34 7.89
C ASN A 145 -13.46 -2.49 8.72
N MET A 146 -13.06 -1.32 8.23
CA MET A 146 -12.16 -0.43 8.95
C MET A 146 -12.82 0.90 9.29
N LEU A 147 -13.06 1.77 8.31
CA LEU A 147 -13.53 3.13 8.58
C LEU A 147 -14.84 3.16 9.37
N LEU A 148 -15.86 2.38 8.96
CA LEU A 148 -17.15 2.31 9.67
C LEU A 148 -17.07 1.62 11.05
N LYS A 149 -15.97 0.94 11.35
CA LYS A 149 -15.67 0.37 12.69
C LYS A 149 -14.78 1.27 13.54
N GLY A 150 -14.46 2.48 13.06
CA GLY A 150 -13.69 3.49 13.78
C GLY A 150 -12.19 3.44 13.54
N ILE A 151 -11.67 2.57 12.66
CA ILE A 151 -10.26 2.56 12.27
C ILE A 151 -10.06 3.63 11.20
N THR A 152 -9.38 4.70 11.55
CA THR A 152 -9.19 5.88 10.69
C THR A 152 -7.79 5.97 10.09
N THR A 153 -6.88 5.13 10.56
CA THR A 153 -5.51 5.05 10.06
C THR A 153 -5.04 3.60 10.07
N VAL A 154 -4.37 3.17 9.02
CA VAL A 154 -3.76 1.84 8.92
C VAL A 154 -2.31 1.93 8.50
N ARG A 155 -1.48 1.07 9.06
CA ARG A 155 -0.14 0.78 8.57
C ARG A 155 -0.19 -0.53 7.79
N ASP A 156 -0.17 -0.41 6.46
CA ASP A 156 -0.15 -1.56 5.56
C ASP A 156 1.29 -2.07 5.40
N ILE A 157 1.52 -3.30 5.82
CA ILE A 157 2.88 -3.81 6.04
C ILE A 157 3.31 -4.88 5.02
N ALA A 158 2.50 -5.14 4.05
CA ALA A 158 2.82 -5.81 2.78
C ALA A 158 1.60 -5.76 1.87
N GLY A 159 1.83 -5.68 0.61
CA GLY A 159 0.84 -5.44 -0.42
C GLY A 159 1.13 -4.13 -1.11
N ASP A 160 0.27 -3.72 -2.01
CA ASP A 160 0.48 -2.48 -2.74
C ASP A 160 -0.79 -1.66 -2.85
N PRO A 161 -1.28 -1.09 -1.75
CA PRO A 161 -2.43 -0.20 -1.76
C PRO A 161 -2.07 1.25 -2.10
N LEU A 162 -0.88 1.53 -2.63
CA LEU A 162 -0.35 2.90 -2.79
C LEU A 162 -1.24 3.78 -3.67
N ASP A 163 -1.84 3.23 -4.73
CA ASP A 163 -2.76 3.97 -5.59
C ASP A 163 -4.10 4.29 -4.89
N ILE A 164 -4.62 3.34 -4.10
CA ILE A 164 -5.83 3.55 -3.28
C ILE A 164 -5.54 4.57 -2.19
N ALA A 165 -4.41 4.47 -1.51
CA ALA A 165 -3.97 5.43 -0.50
C ALA A 165 -3.95 6.86 -1.06
N LYS A 166 -3.34 7.04 -2.24
CA LYS A 166 -3.30 8.32 -2.93
C LYS A 166 -4.69 8.83 -3.28
N ALA A 167 -5.59 7.98 -3.78
CA ALA A 167 -6.96 8.38 -4.11
C ALA A 167 -7.76 8.80 -2.86
N ILE A 168 -7.54 8.15 -1.72
CA ILE A 168 -8.13 8.53 -0.43
C ILE A 168 -7.58 9.88 0.04
N ASP A 169 -6.26 10.08 -0.01
CA ASP A 169 -5.62 11.35 0.38
C ASP A 169 -6.06 12.53 -0.48
N MET A 170 -6.37 12.28 -1.76
CA MET A 170 -6.95 13.28 -2.68
C MET A 170 -8.46 13.49 -2.47
N GLY A 171 -9.10 12.78 -1.55
CA GLY A 171 -10.55 12.85 -1.31
C GLY A 171 -11.41 12.26 -2.44
N GLN A 172 -10.83 11.45 -3.32
CA GLN A 172 -11.54 10.80 -4.43
C GLN A 172 -12.27 9.54 -3.98
N LEU A 173 -11.76 8.87 -2.95
CA LEU A 173 -12.34 7.68 -2.36
C LEU A 173 -12.47 7.84 -0.83
N PRO A 174 -13.54 7.32 -0.22
CA PRO A 174 -13.63 7.24 1.24
C PRO A 174 -12.74 6.10 1.75
N GLY A 175 -12.09 6.30 2.91
CA GLY A 175 -11.26 5.28 3.55
C GLY A 175 -10.44 5.83 4.70
N PRO A 176 -9.77 4.97 5.47
CA PRO A 176 -8.78 5.38 6.46
C PRO A 176 -7.52 5.91 5.75
N ARG A 177 -6.72 6.70 6.45
CA ARG A 177 -5.37 7.06 5.99
C ARG A 177 -4.50 5.81 5.96
N ILE A 178 -3.77 5.59 4.86
CA ILE A 178 -2.94 4.39 4.66
C ILE A 178 -1.47 4.78 4.59
N TYR A 179 -0.66 4.21 5.49
CA TYR A 179 0.80 4.25 5.41
C TYR A 179 1.28 2.86 5.00
N SER A 180 1.74 2.70 3.77
CA SER A 180 2.14 1.40 3.24
C SER A 180 3.65 1.27 3.07
N SER A 181 4.15 0.05 3.22
CA SER A 181 5.53 -0.33 2.86
C SER A 181 5.72 -0.59 1.36
N GLY A 182 4.64 -0.63 0.60
CA GLY A 182 4.66 -1.29 -0.71
C GLY A 182 4.86 -2.80 -0.58
N GLY A 183 5.42 -3.43 -1.59
CA GLY A 183 5.71 -4.87 -1.56
C GLY A 183 6.75 -5.22 -0.49
N ALA A 184 6.47 -6.25 0.33
CA ALA A 184 7.45 -6.76 1.28
C ALA A 184 8.65 -7.39 0.57
N ILE A 185 9.83 -7.33 1.17
CA ILE A 185 11.08 -7.87 0.61
C ILE A 185 11.41 -9.19 1.30
N SER A 186 11.53 -10.26 0.54
CA SER A 186 11.84 -11.61 0.99
C SER A 186 12.88 -12.26 0.09
N GLN A 187 13.54 -13.30 0.57
CA GLN A 187 14.41 -14.14 -0.26
C GLN A 187 13.60 -15.28 -0.90
N THR A 188 14.21 -15.96 -1.89
CA THR A 188 13.70 -17.23 -2.43
C THR A 188 13.49 -18.24 -1.30
N GLY A 189 12.32 -18.87 -1.26
CA GLY A 189 11.93 -19.79 -0.20
C GLY A 189 11.68 -19.13 1.15
N GLY A 190 11.55 -17.81 1.22
CA GLY A 190 11.25 -17.07 2.44
C GLY A 190 9.77 -16.75 2.60
N HIS A 191 9.42 -16.06 3.69
CA HIS A 191 8.04 -15.80 4.10
C HIS A 191 7.19 -15.04 3.06
N GLY A 192 7.81 -14.28 2.17
CA GLY A 192 7.13 -13.57 1.09
C GLY A 192 7.22 -14.27 -0.27
N ASP A 193 7.79 -15.44 -0.35
CA ASP A 193 7.85 -16.24 -1.58
C ASP A 193 6.64 -17.16 -1.69
N TRP A 194 5.70 -16.78 -2.52
CA TRP A 194 4.44 -17.50 -2.74
C TRP A 194 4.48 -18.40 -3.98
N ALA A 195 5.65 -18.56 -4.60
CA ALA A 195 5.81 -19.45 -5.74
C ALA A 195 5.68 -20.91 -5.30
N GLY A 196 5.03 -21.73 -6.14
CA GLY A 196 4.91 -23.15 -5.86
C GLY A 196 6.29 -23.87 -5.96
N ARG A 197 6.46 -24.98 -5.26
CA ARG A 197 7.71 -25.77 -5.19
C ARG A 197 8.34 -26.09 -6.56
N ASN A 198 7.53 -26.27 -7.58
CA ASN A 198 7.96 -26.68 -8.90
C ASN A 198 7.86 -25.56 -9.94
N VAL A 199 7.83 -24.29 -9.51
CA VAL A 199 7.89 -23.17 -10.46
C VAL A 199 9.25 -23.20 -11.16
N PRO A 200 9.30 -23.17 -12.51
CA PRO A 200 10.55 -23.18 -13.26
C PRO A 200 11.46 -22.01 -12.85
N GLU A 201 12.76 -22.30 -12.78
CA GLU A 201 13.78 -21.36 -12.32
C GLU A 201 13.85 -20.09 -13.19
N ASP A 202 13.61 -20.21 -14.49
CA ASP A 202 13.55 -19.07 -15.40
C ASP A 202 12.38 -18.11 -15.12
N ILE A 203 11.29 -18.62 -14.56
CA ILE A 203 10.16 -17.79 -14.10
C ILE A 203 10.54 -17.07 -12.81
N LEU A 204 11.15 -17.77 -11.84
CA LEU A 204 11.59 -17.18 -10.58
C LEU A 204 12.65 -16.08 -10.81
N HIS A 205 13.66 -16.36 -11.62
CA HIS A 205 14.74 -15.41 -11.88
C HIS A 205 14.35 -14.22 -12.75
N ASN A 206 13.31 -14.34 -13.58
CA ASN A 206 12.81 -13.24 -14.38
C ASN A 206 11.75 -12.37 -13.67
N HIS A 207 11.59 -12.54 -12.37
CA HIS A 207 10.63 -11.76 -11.57
C HIS A 207 9.19 -11.80 -12.11
N LYS A 208 8.80 -12.93 -12.67
CA LYS A 208 7.48 -13.11 -13.29
C LYS A 208 6.53 -13.98 -12.46
N ASP A 209 6.90 -14.27 -11.21
CA ASP A 209 5.95 -14.92 -10.34
C ASP A 209 4.76 -13.97 -10.03
N MET A 210 3.65 -14.56 -9.64
CA MET A 210 2.41 -13.79 -9.38
C MET A 210 2.58 -12.78 -8.24
N SER A 211 3.44 -13.04 -7.26
CA SER A 211 3.66 -12.14 -6.12
C SER A 211 4.35 -10.85 -6.55
N GLN A 212 5.30 -10.96 -7.46
CA GLN A 212 5.98 -9.79 -8.04
C GLN A 212 5.12 -9.10 -9.11
N ALA A 213 4.40 -9.87 -9.91
CA ALA A 213 3.47 -9.32 -10.90
C ALA A 213 2.40 -8.43 -10.23
N THR A 214 1.99 -8.79 -9.01
CA THR A 214 1.03 -8.02 -8.21
C THR A 214 1.70 -7.01 -7.28
N GLN A 215 3.03 -6.97 -7.25
CA GLN A 215 3.86 -6.12 -6.40
C GLN A 215 3.59 -6.26 -4.88
N ASN A 216 2.99 -7.36 -4.47
CA ASN A 216 2.73 -7.64 -3.05
C ASN A 216 4.01 -8.01 -2.30
N THR A 217 4.95 -8.67 -2.98
CA THR A 217 6.26 -9.04 -2.45
C THR A 217 7.34 -8.92 -3.52
N TRP A 218 8.56 -8.67 -3.07
CA TRP A 218 9.79 -8.71 -3.86
C TRP A 218 10.59 -9.92 -3.41
N VAL A 219 10.73 -10.92 -4.27
CA VAL A 219 11.64 -12.05 -4.02
C VAL A 219 13.01 -11.69 -4.56
N VAL A 220 13.98 -11.55 -3.66
CA VAL A 220 15.32 -11.02 -3.94
C VAL A 220 16.39 -11.97 -3.47
N ASN A 221 17.55 -11.94 -4.11
CA ASN A 221 18.73 -12.70 -3.74
C ASN A 221 19.97 -11.82 -3.94
N GLY A 222 20.43 -11.23 -2.84
CA GLY A 222 21.59 -10.35 -2.79
C GLY A 222 21.27 -8.86 -2.68
N PRO A 223 22.24 -8.07 -2.20
CA PRO A 223 22.06 -6.64 -1.89
C PRO A 223 21.66 -5.77 -3.10
N ASP A 224 22.06 -6.15 -4.31
CA ASP A 224 21.71 -5.38 -5.51
C ASP A 224 20.22 -5.45 -5.82
N GLN A 225 19.62 -6.65 -5.71
CA GLN A 225 18.17 -6.81 -5.88
C GLN A 225 17.38 -6.16 -4.74
N VAL A 226 17.89 -6.20 -3.50
CA VAL A 226 17.33 -5.43 -2.38
C VAL A 226 17.36 -3.94 -2.68
N THR A 227 18.45 -3.44 -3.25
CA THR A 227 18.58 -2.02 -3.65
C THR A 227 17.49 -1.63 -4.64
N GLU A 228 17.24 -2.46 -5.65
CA GLU A 228 16.18 -2.24 -6.64
C GLU A 228 14.81 -2.22 -5.96
N ALA A 229 14.47 -3.26 -5.18
CA ALA A 229 13.18 -3.39 -4.50
C ALA A 229 12.88 -2.23 -3.56
N VAL A 230 13.84 -1.82 -2.72
CA VAL A 230 13.68 -0.68 -1.80
C VAL A 230 13.44 0.62 -2.56
N ARG A 231 14.24 0.89 -3.59
CA ARG A 231 14.11 2.12 -4.39
C ARG A 231 12.79 2.15 -5.17
N MET A 232 12.32 1.02 -5.66
CA MET A 232 11.03 0.94 -6.35
C MET A 232 9.86 1.20 -5.41
N ASN A 233 9.87 0.62 -4.20
CA ASN A 233 8.86 0.92 -3.19
C ASN A 233 8.85 2.41 -2.83
N LEU A 234 10.00 3.00 -2.55
CA LEU A 234 10.13 4.43 -2.22
C LEU A 234 9.68 5.33 -3.38
N ARG A 235 10.08 5.01 -4.62
CA ARG A 235 9.64 5.74 -5.81
C ARG A 235 8.11 5.77 -5.94
N ARG A 236 7.44 4.69 -5.55
CA ARG A 236 5.97 4.56 -5.60
C ARG A 236 5.26 5.23 -4.43
N GLY A 237 6.00 5.71 -3.43
CA GLY A 237 5.46 6.45 -2.30
C GLY A 237 5.32 5.62 -1.02
N ALA A 238 6.06 4.51 -0.89
CA ALA A 238 6.11 3.77 0.36
C ALA A 238 6.57 4.66 1.52
N ALA A 239 5.86 4.58 2.64
CA ALA A 239 6.15 5.37 3.84
C ALA A 239 7.31 4.77 4.66
N PHE A 240 7.57 3.49 4.53
CA PHE A 240 8.63 2.72 5.18
C PHE A 240 8.91 1.45 4.36
N ILE A 241 9.87 0.64 4.76
CA ILE A 241 10.23 -0.60 4.08
C ILE A 241 9.90 -1.81 4.97
N LYS A 242 9.35 -2.87 4.39
CA LYS A 242 9.12 -4.15 5.08
C LYS A 242 10.04 -5.23 4.55
N VAL A 243 10.73 -5.92 5.44
CA VAL A 243 11.53 -7.11 5.13
C VAL A 243 11.02 -8.35 5.88
N MET A 244 11.28 -9.53 5.32
CA MET A 244 11.01 -10.80 5.97
C MET A 244 12.31 -11.29 6.62
N GLY A 245 12.47 -10.96 7.91
CA GLY A 245 13.69 -11.20 8.67
C GLY A 245 13.71 -12.55 9.42
N GLY A 246 12.66 -13.33 9.33
CA GLY A 246 12.53 -14.67 9.90
C GLY A 246 11.52 -15.50 9.13
N GLY A 247 11.37 -16.77 9.51
CA GLY A 247 10.36 -17.67 8.98
C GLY A 247 8.96 -17.37 9.53
N GLY A 248 7.94 -18.05 9.03
CA GLY A 248 6.55 -17.80 9.35
C GLY A 248 5.66 -19.04 9.42
N VAL A 249 4.37 -18.83 9.72
CA VAL A 249 3.37 -19.90 9.84
C VAL A 249 2.43 -19.99 8.65
N ALA A 250 2.39 -18.97 7.80
CA ALA A 250 1.46 -18.91 6.67
C ALA A 250 2.09 -19.31 5.34
N SER A 251 3.37 -19.60 5.32
CA SER A 251 4.18 -19.97 4.16
C SER A 251 4.63 -21.42 4.21
N GLU A 252 5.01 -21.99 3.06
CA GLU A 252 5.30 -23.42 2.95
C GLU A 252 6.76 -23.77 3.22
N PHE A 253 7.71 -22.85 2.91
CA PHE A 253 9.14 -23.18 2.79
C PHE A 253 10.03 -22.61 3.90
N ASP A 254 9.47 -21.82 4.80
CA ASP A 254 10.18 -21.05 5.81
C ASP A 254 9.76 -21.42 7.24
N PRO A 255 10.29 -22.51 7.81
CA PRO A 255 10.07 -22.83 9.23
C PRO A 255 10.36 -21.65 10.15
N LEU A 256 9.66 -21.57 11.29
CA LEU A 256 9.76 -20.45 12.24
C LEU A 256 11.18 -20.13 12.68
N GLU A 257 12.03 -21.13 12.76
CA GLU A 257 13.39 -21.05 13.31
C GLU A 257 14.40 -20.46 12.33
N ILE A 258 14.07 -20.35 11.04
CA ILE A 258 15.03 -19.85 10.08
C ILE A 258 15.24 -18.34 10.19
N MET A 259 16.45 -17.91 9.87
CA MET A 259 16.73 -16.52 9.57
C MET A 259 16.22 -16.20 8.16
N GLY A 260 15.53 -15.08 7.99
CA GLY A 260 15.12 -14.61 6.67
C GLY A 260 16.29 -14.14 5.80
N LEU A 261 16.18 -12.96 5.23
CA LEU A 261 17.21 -12.32 4.41
C LEU A 261 18.60 -12.37 5.05
N ALA A 262 19.65 -12.43 4.25
CA ALA A 262 21.04 -12.40 4.70
C ALA A 262 21.37 -11.05 5.39
N LYS A 263 22.46 -11.01 6.18
CA LYS A 263 22.85 -9.81 6.95
C LYS A 263 23.11 -8.60 6.06
N ASP A 264 23.80 -8.80 4.97
CA ASP A 264 24.13 -7.77 3.98
C ASP A 264 22.90 -7.27 3.22
N GLU A 265 21.93 -8.14 2.97
CA GLU A 265 20.64 -7.79 2.37
C GLU A 265 19.83 -6.87 3.29
N VAL A 266 19.69 -7.24 4.58
CA VAL A 266 19.00 -6.41 5.57
C VAL A 266 19.75 -5.09 5.79
N ALA A 267 21.08 -5.14 5.93
CA ALA A 267 21.90 -3.93 6.10
C ALA A 267 21.72 -2.96 4.92
N ARG A 268 21.65 -3.49 3.70
CA ARG A 268 21.41 -2.67 2.50
C ARG A 268 20.02 -2.03 2.52
N ALA A 269 18.99 -2.75 2.93
CA ALA A 269 17.64 -2.19 3.07
C ALA A 269 17.62 -1.06 4.11
N VAL A 270 18.26 -1.25 5.26
CA VAL A 270 18.34 -0.24 6.35
C VAL A 270 19.09 0.99 5.90
N GLU A 271 20.24 0.84 5.23
CA GLU A 271 21.04 1.95 4.70
C GLU A 271 20.20 2.83 3.77
N ILE A 272 19.55 2.23 2.75
CA ILE A 272 18.78 3.00 1.77
C ILE A 272 17.54 3.64 2.43
N ALA A 273 16.85 2.95 3.33
CA ALA A 273 15.72 3.51 4.04
C ALA A 273 16.13 4.74 4.88
N ALA A 274 17.26 4.65 5.60
CA ALA A 274 17.81 5.75 6.38
C ALA A 274 18.20 6.96 5.52
N ASP A 275 18.88 6.73 4.39
CA ASP A 275 19.23 7.76 3.41
C ASP A 275 18.02 8.52 2.86
N ASN A 276 16.85 7.86 2.85
CA ASN A 276 15.58 8.44 2.42
C ASN A 276 14.70 8.94 3.58
N GLY A 277 15.23 9.03 4.80
CA GLY A 277 14.54 9.57 5.97
C GLY A 277 13.44 8.66 6.52
N THR A 278 13.49 7.35 6.22
CA THR A 278 12.51 6.37 6.69
C THR A 278 13.19 5.19 7.41
N TYR A 279 12.48 4.10 7.64
CA TYR A 279 12.94 2.97 8.44
C TYR A 279 12.54 1.63 7.83
N VAL A 280 13.15 0.55 8.35
CA VAL A 280 12.79 -0.82 8.03
C VAL A 280 11.97 -1.42 9.16
N ALA A 281 10.85 -2.04 8.80
CA ALA A 281 10.04 -2.94 9.62
C ALA A 281 10.30 -4.39 9.22
N THR A 282 10.17 -5.33 10.14
CA THR A 282 10.48 -6.74 9.89
C THR A 282 9.42 -7.70 10.41
N HIS A 283 9.21 -8.78 9.67
CA HIS A 283 8.54 -9.98 10.15
C HIS A 283 9.58 -10.89 10.82
N ALA A 284 9.35 -11.31 12.06
CA ALA A 284 10.16 -12.29 12.77
C ALA A 284 9.43 -12.77 14.04
N TYR A 285 9.86 -13.91 14.62
CA TYR A 285 9.19 -14.50 15.78
C TYR A 285 10.06 -14.72 17.00
N HIS A 286 11.35 -15.04 16.85
CA HIS A 286 12.20 -15.53 17.92
C HIS A 286 13.45 -14.67 18.17
N ASP A 287 14.11 -14.90 19.31
CA ASP A 287 15.22 -14.09 19.82
C ASP A 287 16.38 -13.94 18.82
N ASP A 288 16.82 -15.02 18.17
CA ASP A 288 17.99 -14.97 17.30
C ASP A 288 17.75 -14.05 16.11
N SER A 289 16.56 -14.13 15.48
CA SER A 289 16.20 -13.24 14.39
C SER A 289 16.06 -11.79 14.87
N TYR A 290 15.40 -11.56 16.00
CA TYR A 290 15.24 -10.22 16.57
C TYR A 290 16.58 -9.57 16.93
N ASN A 291 17.44 -10.29 17.65
CA ASN A 291 18.75 -9.77 18.05
C ASN A 291 19.61 -9.41 16.84
N ARG A 292 19.65 -10.26 15.82
CA ARG A 292 20.34 -9.99 14.56
C ARG A 292 19.81 -8.74 13.86
N LEU A 293 18.49 -8.58 13.80
CA LEU A 293 17.82 -7.47 13.12
C LEU A 293 17.99 -6.14 13.88
N LEU A 294 17.98 -6.19 15.22
CA LEU A 294 18.33 -5.06 16.08
C LEU A 294 19.77 -4.57 15.82
N ASP A 295 20.73 -5.51 15.75
CA ASP A 295 22.13 -5.20 15.48
C ASP A 295 22.32 -4.55 14.08
N LEU A 296 21.44 -4.83 13.13
CA LEU A 296 21.44 -4.27 11.79
C LEU A 296 20.67 -2.96 11.66
N GLY A 297 20.01 -2.47 12.72
CA GLY A 297 19.34 -1.19 12.73
C GLY A 297 17.88 -1.20 12.27
N VAL A 298 17.24 -2.37 12.23
CA VAL A 298 15.78 -2.46 12.01
C VAL A 298 15.05 -1.80 13.18
N ARG A 299 13.98 -1.03 12.89
CA ARG A 299 13.31 -0.18 13.88
C ARG A 299 11.93 -0.62 14.31
N SER A 300 11.24 -1.43 13.51
CA SER A 300 9.89 -1.92 13.83
C SER A 300 9.86 -3.43 13.67
N PHE A 301 9.29 -4.09 14.65
CA PHE A 301 9.28 -5.55 14.74
C PHE A 301 7.83 -6.03 14.82
N GLU A 302 7.48 -6.94 13.93
CA GLU A 302 6.15 -7.50 13.84
C GLU A 302 6.12 -8.90 14.48
N HIS A 303 4.96 -9.24 15.05
CA HIS A 303 4.68 -10.53 15.70
C HIS A 303 5.41 -10.74 17.03
N GLY A 304 6.63 -11.24 17.03
CA GLY A 304 7.44 -11.37 18.24
C GLY A 304 6.91 -12.32 19.30
N PHE A 305 6.08 -13.29 18.94
CA PHE A 305 5.39 -14.15 19.91
C PHE A 305 6.31 -15.10 20.68
N LEU A 306 7.53 -15.31 20.19
CA LEU A 306 8.52 -16.23 20.78
C LEU A 306 9.74 -15.50 21.33
N VAL A 307 9.70 -14.16 21.46
CA VAL A 307 10.82 -13.41 22.05
C VAL A 307 10.78 -13.47 23.57
N THR A 308 11.96 -13.55 24.16
CA THR A 308 12.13 -13.57 25.61
C THR A 308 12.43 -12.19 26.18
N GLU A 309 12.32 -12.05 27.52
CA GLU A 309 12.56 -10.80 28.23
C GLU A 309 13.94 -10.15 27.92
N PRO A 310 15.06 -10.89 27.81
CA PRO A 310 16.34 -10.29 27.44
C PRO A 310 16.31 -9.57 26.09
N THR A 311 15.64 -10.14 25.08
CA THR A 311 15.48 -9.52 23.76
C THR A 311 14.56 -8.29 23.83
N VAL A 312 13.44 -8.38 24.55
CA VAL A 312 12.53 -7.25 24.76
C VAL A 312 13.25 -6.07 25.42
N LYS A 313 14.17 -6.30 26.36
CA LYS A 313 14.97 -5.24 27.01
C LYS A 313 15.96 -4.55 26.07
N ARG A 314 16.31 -5.18 24.95
CA ARG A 314 17.16 -4.57 23.91
C ARG A 314 16.36 -3.70 22.95
N MET A 315 15.08 -3.95 22.79
CA MET A 315 14.17 -3.19 21.93
C MET A 315 13.86 -1.81 22.55
#